data_f6ef5795e0fb850cb3ec3accb66fda7f
#
_entry.id   f6ef5795e0fb850cb3ec3accb66fda7f
#
_cell.length_a   1.000
_cell.length_b   1.000
_cell.length_c   1.000
_cell.angle_alpha   90.00
_cell.angle_beta   90.00
_cell.angle_gamma   90.00
#
_symmetry.space_group_name_H-M   'P 1'
#
loop_
_entity.id
_entity.type
_entity.pdbx_description
1 polymer ?
#
loop_
_entity_poly.entity_id
_entity_poly.type
_entity_poly.pdbx_seq_one_letter_code
_entity_poly.pdbx_strand_id
1 'polypeptide(L)'
;MPLEAIELPPPRVEPPPSLSHLFRSDPYERVSHALGRGYRDVVRGFRGQISEPPDLVAHPGDEGEIDAVLAWCTEEGLAAIPYGGGTSVVGGVEPRIGDAYAGAVTIDLRRLDRVLEVDEVSRAARIQAGATGPVLEDQLRRRGLTLRHFPQSFELSTLGGWIATRAGGHFATLYTHIDDLVESVRAITPGGLWESRRLPGSGAGPSPDRLLLGSEGILGVITEAWVRVRERPRWKLSVGVAFDSFASGAEAVRELAQSGLNPSNCRLLDPAESALTHAGPPGKALLVLGFESAHHPVDGLMEIALEAARDRGGEPGEPRGSSTPQPGPGALRSEPPPASEGEDPVGAWRHAFLAAPYLRDTLVACGVLSDTFETAITWERFGEFHAGVMETARRAIAEACGSAPNGPGSPRLTCRFTHVYPDGPAPYYTVLCPAVRGGEVEQWDEVKAAVSEAVLGAGGTITHHHAVGRDHRPWYDRQRPDPFAEGLRAAKRAVDPAGILNPGVLLDP
;
A
#
# COMPACT_ATOMS: atom_id res chain seq x y z
N MET A 1 -20.30 -10.96 -10.68
CA MET A 1 -20.88 -12.17 -11.33
C MET A 1 -21.03 -13.26 -10.29
N PRO A 2 -22.08 -14.11 -10.31
CA PRO A 2 -22.18 -15.28 -9.41
C PRO A 2 -21.05 -16.29 -9.74
N LEU A 3 -20.55 -16.98 -8.73
CA LEU A 3 -19.41 -17.91 -8.87
C LEU A 3 -19.71 -19.03 -9.88
N GLU A 4 -20.94 -19.51 -9.90
CA GLU A 4 -21.40 -20.59 -10.78
C GLU A 4 -21.43 -20.19 -12.26
N ALA A 5 -21.35 -18.90 -12.55
CA ALA A 5 -21.29 -18.37 -13.92
C ALA A 5 -19.85 -18.10 -14.40
N ILE A 6 -18.85 -18.38 -13.56
CA ILE A 6 -17.44 -18.22 -13.91
C ILE A 6 -16.89 -19.57 -14.39
N GLU A 7 -16.52 -19.63 -15.67
CA GLU A 7 -15.85 -20.82 -16.22
C GLU A 7 -14.35 -20.77 -15.88
N LEU A 8 -13.89 -21.76 -15.12
CA LEU A 8 -12.49 -21.91 -14.76
C LEU A 8 -11.88 -23.12 -15.52
N PRO A 9 -10.64 -23.00 -16.01
CA PRO A 9 -9.90 -24.16 -16.47
C PRO A 9 -9.71 -25.16 -15.32
N PRO A 10 -9.70 -26.47 -15.58
CA PRO A 10 -9.41 -27.44 -14.53
C PRO A 10 -8.00 -27.22 -13.97
N PRO A 11 -7.75 -27.60 -12.70
CA PRO A 11 -6.38 -27.60 -12.17
C PRO A 11 -5.48 -28.50 -13.02
N ARG A 12 -4.27 -28.05 -13.31
CA ARG A 12 -3.28 -28.78 -14.10
C ARG A 12 -2.51 -29.80 -13.27
N VAL A 13 -2.51 -29.63 -11.96
CA VAL A 13 -1.71 -30.43 -11.01
C VAL A 13 -2.53 -30.84 -9.80
N GLU A 14 -2.13 -31.95 -9.19
CA GLU A 14 -2.71 -32.46 -7.95
C GLU A 14 -1.61 -32.53 -6.87
N PRO A 15 -1.92 -32.19 -5.61
CA PRO A 15 -0.95 -32.24 -4.53
C PRO A 15 -0.64 -33.70 -4.13
N PRO A 16 0.58 -33.99 -3.67
CA PRO A 16 0.91 -35.33 -3.16
C PRO A 16 0.05 -35.66 -1.92
N PRO A 17 -0.29 -36.91 -1.68
CA PRO A 17 -1.16 -37.30 -0.57
C PRO A 17 -0.70 -36.77 0.81
N SER A 18 0.62 -36.68 1.03
CA SER A 18 1.22 -36.17 2.27
C SER A 18 0.93 -34.71 2.53
N LEU A 19 0.72 -33.91 1.51
CA LEU A 19 0.45 -32.46 1.60
C LEU A 19 -0.99 -32.08 1.27
N SER A 20 -1.81 -33.03 0.81
CA SER A 20 -3.17 -32.75 0.29
C SER A 20 -4.06 -31.98 1.29
N HIS A 21 -3.84 -32.15 2.59
CA HIS A 21 -4.58 -31.46 3.63
C HIS A 21 -4.35 -29.94 3.66
N LEU A 22 -3.25 -29.46 3.09
CA LEU A 22 -2.91 -28.05 2.99
C LEU A 22 -3.63 -27.33 1.85
N PHE A 23 -4.03 -28.08 0.82
CA PHE A 23 -4.47 -27.48 -0.43
C PHE A 23 -6.00 -27.42 -0.58
N ARG A 24 -6.42 -26.41 -1.33
CA ARG A 24 -7.79 -26.24 -1.83
C ARG A 24 -7.73 -25.98 -3.34
N SER A 25 -8.68 -26.54 -4.07
CA SER A 25 -8.82 -26.40 -5.53
C SER A 25 -10.26 -26.10 -5.97
N ASP A 26 -11.14 -25.84 -5.01
CA ASP A 26 -12.51 -25.47 -5.32
C ASP A 26 -12.59 -24.11 -6.02
N PRO A 27 -13.65 -23.85 -6.80
CA PRO A 27 -13.77 -22.62 -7.58
C PRO A 27 -13.67 -21.33 -6.76
N TYR A 28 -14.20 -21.32 -5.54
CA TYR A 28 -14.16 -20.12 -4.68
C TYR A 28 -12.74 -19.75 -4.30
N GLU A 29 -11.97 -20.73 -3.85
CA GLU A 29 -10.55 -20.52 -3.47
C GLU A 29 -9.72 -20.04 -4.67
N ARG A 30 -9.89 -20.67 -5.82
CA ARG A 30 -9.14 -20.33 -7.03
C ARG A 30 -9.50 -18.95 -7.56
N VAL A 31 -10.77 -18.55 -7.56
CA VAL A 31 -11.21 -17.21 -7.97
C VAL A 31 -10.74 -16.14 -7.00
N SER A 32 -10.87 -16.37 -5.69
CA SER A 32 -10.51 -15.37 -4.67
C SER A 32 -9.01 -15.10 -4.59
N HIS A 33 -8.17 -15.97 -5.17
CA HIS A 33 -6.72 -15.84 -5.21
C HIS A 33 -6.15 -15.57 -6.62
N ALA A 34 -7.01 -15.29 -7.61
CA ALA A 34 -6.59 -15.08 -8.98
C ALA A 34 -6.22 -13.63 -9.31
N LEU A 35 -6.82 -12.68 -8.63
CA LEU A 35 -6.71 -11.25 -8.93
C LEU A 35 -6.27 -10.46 -7.70
N GLY A 36 -5.68 -9.28 -7.95
CA GLY A 36 -5.48 -8.26 -6.94
C GLY A 36 -6.71 -7.36 -6.77
N ARG A 37 -6.47 -6.08 -6.48
CA ARG A 37 -7.50 -5.06 -6.24
C ARG A 37 -7.28 -3.80 -7.09
N GLY A 38 -6.55 -3.87 -8.21
CA GLY A 38 -6.45 -2.78 -9.17
C GLY A 38 -7.78 -2.53 -9.90
N TYR A 39 -7.91 -1.39 -10.58
CA TYR A 39 -9.09 -1.12 -11.40
C TYR A 39 -9.36 -2.25 -12.40
N ARG A 40 -8.32 -2.66 -13.11
CA ARG A 40 -8.35 -3.78 -14.06
C ARG A 40 -8.88 -5.06 -13.43
N ASP A 41 -8.45 -5.36 -12.20
CA ASP A 41 -8.85 -6.57 -11.48
C ASP A 41 -10.33 -6.54 -11.11
N VAL A 42 -10.82 -5.38 -10.66
CA VAL A 42 -12.24 -5.17 -10.34
C VAL A 42 -13.11 -5.32 -11.59
N VAL A 43 -12.71 -4.74 -12.73
CA VAL A 43 -13.42 -4.90 -14.02
C VAL A 43 -13.47 -6.37 -14.44
N ARG A 44 -12.34 -7.07 -14.42
CA ARG A 44 -12.24 -8.49 -14.76
C ARG A 44 -13.10 -9.35 -13.83
N GLY A 45 -13.06 -9.08 -12.52
CA GLY A 45 -13.88 -9.75 -11.52
C GLY A 45 -15.39 -9.57 -11.77
N PHE A 46 -15.85 -8.37 -12.09
CA PHE A 46 -17.26 -8.12 -12.43
C PHE A 46 -17.70 -8.83 -13.72
N ARG A 47 -16.78 -9.04 -14.66
CA ARG A 47 -17.03 -9.74 -15.92
C ARG A 47 -16.83 -11.25 -15.83
N GLY A 48 -16.33 -11.78 -14.71
CA GLY A 48 -15.95 -13.20 -14.56
C GLY A 48 -14.76 -13.60 -15.43
N GLN A 49 -13.92 -12.64 -15.81
CA GLN A 49 -12.73 -12.87 -16.65
C GLN A 49 -11.55 -13.34 -15.79
N ILE A 50 -11.57 -14.60 -15.42
CA ILE A 50 -10.53 -15.27 -14.61
C ILE A 50 -9.81 -16.29 -15.51
N SER A 51 -8.93 -15.78 -16.38
CA SER A 51 -8.25 -16.61 -17.39
C SER A 51 -7.12 -17.47 -16.79
N GLU A 52 -6.46 -16.98 -15.77
CA GLU A 52 -5.27 -17.62 -15.16
C GLU A 52 -5.45 -17.71 -13.63
N PRO A 53 -6.41 -18.52 -13.14
CA PRO A 53 -6.52 -18.77 -11.71
C PRO A 53 -5.36 -19.67 -11.25
N PRO A 54 -4.97 -19.63 -9.95
CA PRO A 54 -4.04 -20.63 -9.44
C PRO A 54 -4.63 -22.06 -9.61
N ASP A 55 -3.78 -23.03 -9.84
CA ASP A 55 -4.23 -24.44 -9.87
C ASP A 55 -4.67 -24.89 -8.48
N LEU A 56 -3.88 -24.52 -7.48
CA LEU A 56 -4.09 -24.85 -6.08
C LEU A 56 -3.82 -23.64 -5.19
N VAL A 57 -4.52 -23.60 -4.06
CA VAL A 57 -4.25 -22.65 -2.97
C VAL A 57 -3.80 -23.43 -1.75
N ALA A 58 -2.58 -23.18 -1.28
CA ALA A 58 -2.02 -23.77 -0.06
C ALA A 58 -2.30 -22.86 1.14
N HIS A 59 -2.73 -23.44 2.26
CA HIS A 59 -2.98 -22.76 3.52
C HIS A 59 -2.08 -23.31 4.63
N PRO A 60 -0.76 -23.04 4.61
CA PRO A 60 0.16 -23.52 5.63
C PRO A 60 -0.12 -22.88 6.99
N GLY A 61 0.03 -23.65 8.05
CA GLY A 61 -0.10 -23.21 9.44
C GLY A 61 1.23 -22.94 10.15
N ASP A 62 2.34 -23.35 9.54
CA ASP A 62 3.70 -23.13 10.05
C ASP A 62 4.76 -23.11 8.94
N GLU A 63 6.01 -22.84 9.32
CA GLU A 63 7.14 -22.75 8.38
C GLU A 63 7.53 -24.10 7.76
N GLY A 64 7.36 -25.19 8.48
CA GLY A 64 7.66 -26.54 7.96
C GLY A 64 6.70 -26.90 6.82
N GLU A 65 5.43 -26.52 6.93
CA GLU A 65 4.45 -26.69 5.86
C GLU A 65 4.76 -25.81 4.64
N ILE A 66 5.26 -24.57 4.85
CA ILE A 66 5.72 -23.69 3.75
C ILE A 66 6.92 -24.32 3.05
N ASP A 67 7.91 -24.77 3.80
CA ASP A 67 9.11 -25.42 3.26
C ASP A 67 8.74 -26.66 2.42
N ALA A 68 7.84 -27.49 2.92
CA ALA A 68 7.35 -28.67 2.20
C ALA A 68 6.61 -28.31 0.91
N VAL A 69 5.79 -27.23 0.91
CA VAL A 69 5.12 -26.74 -0.30
C VAL A 69 6.14 -26.22 -1.31
N LEU A 70 7.14 -25.44 -0.88
CA LEU A 70 8.19 -24.93 -1.77
C LEU A 70 9.08 -26.05 -2.34
N ALA A 71 9.41 -27.06 -1.54
CA ALA A 71 10.14 -28.22 -1.99
C ALA A 71 9.37 -28.97 -3.11
N TRP A 72 8.08 -29.21 -2.89
CA TRP A 72 7.22 -29.82 -3.89
C TRP A 72 7.09 -28.97 -5.16
N CYS A 73 6.88 -27.65 -5.02
CA CYS A 73 6.84 -26.74 -6.17
C CYS A 73 8.16 -26.77 -6.96
N THR A 74 9.30 -26.86 -6.27
CA THR A 74 10.62 -26.97 -6.91
C THR A 74 10.77 -28.29 -7.69
N GLU A 75 10.34 -29.42 -7.10
CA GLU A 75 10.41 -30.74 -7.70
C GLU A 75 9.54 -30.87 -8.97
N GLU A 76 8.32 -30.32 -8.91
CA GLU A 76 7.35 -30.40 -10.00
C GLU A 76 7.41 -29.24 -10.99
N GLY A 77 8.30 -28.27 -10.80
CA GLY A 77 8.41 -27.09 -11.67
C GLY A 77 7.16 -26.20 -11.62
N LEU A 78 6.59 -26.00 -10.43
CA LEU A 78 5.41 -25.17 -10.20
C LEU A 78 5.81 -23.77 -9.75
N ALA A 79 5.09 -22.75 -10.22
CA ALA A 79 5.25 -21.41 -9.69
C ALA A 79 4.58 -21.28 -8.31
N ALA A 80 5.30 -20.69 -7.36
CA ALA A 80 4.83 -20.44 -6.01
C ALA A 80 4.58 -18.93 -5.83
N ILE A 81 3.31 -18.56 -5.57
CA ILE A 81 2.88 -17.16 -5.43
C ILE A 81 2.57 -16.86 -3.96
N PRO A 82 3.44 -16.17 -3.21
CA PRO A 82 3.15 -15.76 -1.84
C PRO A 82 1.95 -14.80 -1.80
N TYR A 83 1.02 -15.05 -0.87
CA TYR A 83 -0.22 -14.30 -0.78
C TYR A 83 -0.53 -13.95 0.67
N GLY A 84 -0.84 -12.67 0.90
CA GLY A 84 -1.32 -12.17 2.20
C GLY A 84 -2.80 -11.82 2.12
N GLY A 85 -3.12 -10.53 2.03
CA GLY A 85 -4.51 -10.04 1.91
C GLY A 85 -5.03 -9.86 0.49
N GLY A 86 -4.25 -10.16 -0.54
CA GLY A 86 -4.65 -9.99 -1.94
C GLY A 86 -4.93 -8.55 -2.37
N THR A 87 -4.35 -7.57 -1.68
CA THR A 87 -4.65 -6.14 -1.86
C THR A 87 -3.75 -5.43 -2.87
N SER A 88 -2.89 -6.17 -3.59
CA SER A 88 -2.07 -5.61 -4.65
C SER A 88 -2.93 -4.89 -5.70
N VAL A 89 -2.49 -3.70 -6.12
CA VAL A 89 -3.14 -2.90 -7.18
C VAL A 89 -2.32 -2.85 -8.46
N VAL A 90 -1.27 -3.68 -8.54
CA VAL A 90 -0.28 -3.69 -9.63
C VAL A 90 0.00 -5.12 -10.17
N GLY A 91 -0.93 -6.05 -9.96
CA GLY A 91 -0.81 -7.43 -10.44
C GLY A 91 0.28 -8.26 -9.74
N GLY A 92 0.70 -7.87 -8.52
CA GLY A 92 1.79 -8.53 -7.79
C GLY A 92 1.45 -9.92 -7.23
N VAL A 93 0.16 -10.29 -7.15
CA VAL A 93 -0.33 -11.58 -6.64
C VAL A 93 -1.02 -12.44 -7.70
N GLU A 94 -1.06 -11.96 -8.95
CA GLU A 94 -1.68 -12.71 -10.04
C GLU A 94 -0.81 -13.90 -10.46
N PRO A 95 -1.36 -15.13 -10.56
CA PRO A 95 -0.60 -16.31 -10.96
C PRO A 95 -0.42 -16.42 -12.48
N ARG A 96 -0.04 -15.32 -13.14
CA ARG A 96 0.28 -15.27 -14.58
C ARG A 96 1.69 -15.81 -14.81
N ILE A 97 1.80 -17.09 -15.08
CA ILE A 97 3.06 -17.82 -15.15
C ILE A 97 3.50 -18.20 -16.58
N GLY A 98 2.61 -18.07 -17.57
CA GLY A 98 2.85 -18.55 -18.94
C GLY A 98 3.07 -20.07 -19.01
N ASP A 99 3.78 -20.52 -20.06
CA ASP A 99 4.03 -21.93 -20.34
C ASP A 99 5.33 -22.47 -19.71
N ALA A 100 6.04 -21.64 -18.94
CA ALA A 100 7.33 -22.02 -18.35
C ALA A 100 7.18 -22.94 -17.12
N TYR A 101 5.99 -23.03 -16.54
CA TYR A 101 5.70 -23.78 -15.32
C TYR A 101 4.58 -24.80 -15.57
N ALA A 102 4.65 -25.95 -14.90
CA ALA A 102 3.62 -26.99 -14.97
C ALA A 102 2.28 -26.55 -14.33
N GLY A 103 2.33 -25.59 -13.40
CA GLY A 103 1.15 -25.04 -12.74
C GLY A 103 1.52 -23.91 -11.78
N ALA A 104 0.51 -23.30 -11.15
CA ALA A 104 0.65 -22.24 -10.16
C ALA A 104 0.03 -22.62 -8.81
N VAL A 105 0.79 -22.45 -7.75
CA VAL A 105 0.36 -22.60 -6.36
C VAL A 105 0.39 -21.25 -5.67
N THR A 106 -0.77 -20.77 -5.21
CA THR A 106 -0.83 -19.62 -4.32
C THR A 106 -0.66 -20.08 -2.88
N ILE A 107 0.24 -19.45 -2.13
CA ILE A 107 0.55 -19.76 -0.73
C ILE A 107 -0.08 -18.69 0.16
N ASP A 108 -1.26 -18.98 0.71
CA ASP A 108 -2.00 -18.06 1.59
C ASP A 108 -1.48 -18.14 3.02
N LEU A 109 -0.87 -17.05 3.47
CA LEU A 109 -0.20 -16.97 4.77
C LEU A 109 -1.13 -16.53 5.93
N ARG A 110 -2.41 -16.29 5.68
CA ARG A 110 -3.33 -15.72 6.69
C ARG A 110 -3.55 -16.59 7.93
N ARG A 111 -3.13 -17.86 7.92
CA ARG A 111 -3.10 -18.71 9.14
C ARG A 111 -1.94 -18.41 10.07
N LEU A 112 -0.92 -17.67 9.59
CA LEU A 112 0.21 -17.19 10.37
C LEU A 112 -0.11 -15.77 10.90
N ASP A 113 -0.98 -15.65 11.89
CA ASP A 113 -1.61 -14.38 12.28
C ASP A 113 -1.33 -13.92 13.72
N ARG A 114 -0.35 -14.53 14.39
CA ARG A 114 -0.11 -14.29 15.82
C ARG A 114 1.00 -13.29 16.09
N VAL A 115 0.84 -12.50 17.15
CA VAL A 115 1.93 -11.84 17.85
C VAL A 115 2.59 -12.88 18.74
N LEU A 116 3.78 -13.33 18.37
CA LEU A 116 4.48 -14.43 19.04
C LEU A 116 5.19 -13.99 20.31
N GLU A 117 5.78 -12.81 20.28
CA GLU A 117 6.60 -12.27 21.36
C GLU A 117 6.51 -10.75 21.42
N VAL A 118 6.58 -10.18 22.61
CA VAL A 118 6.68 -8.73 22.82
C VAL A 118 7.82 -8.45 23.78
N ASP A 119 8.80 -7.71 23.30
CA ASP A 119 9.91 -7.16 24.10
C ASP A 119 9.52 -5.74 24.52
N GLU A 120 9.03 -5.62 25.76
CA GLU A 120 8.59 -4.34 26.33
C GLU A 120 9.78 -3.41 26.65
N VAL A 121 10.97 -3.97 26.87
CA VAL A 121 12.19 -3.20 27.17
C VAL A 121 12.69 -2.48 25.93
N SER A 122 12.81 -3.20 24.83
CA SER A 122 13.26 -2.63 23.54
C SER A 122 12.10 -2.13 22.67
N ARG A 123 10.84 -2.28 23.14
CA ARG A 123 9.62 -1.86 22.45
C ARG A 123 9.49 -2.42 21.04
N ALA A 124 9.58 -3.74 20.93
CA ALA A 124 9.38 -4.45 19.69
C ALA A 124 8.48 -5.67 19.87
N ALA A 125 7.92 -6.15 18.77
CA ALA A 125 7.11 -7.37 18.73
C ALA A 125 7.52 -8.26 17.57
N ARG A 126 7.60 -9.58 17.80
CA ARG A 126 7.72 -10.60 16.77
C ARG A 126 6.33 -11.02 16.34
N ILE A 127 6.02 -10.77 15.09
CA ILE A 127 4.67 -10.94 14.55
C ILE A 127 4.74 -11.79 13.29
N GLN A 128 3.82 -12.73 13.17
CA GLN A 128 3.69 -13.56 11.98
C GLN A 128 3.18 -12.74 10.79
N ALA A 129 3.68 -13.06 9.61
CA ALA A 129 3.52 -12.25 8.39
C ALA A 129 2.10 -12.23 7.84
N GLY A 130 1.28 -13.23 8.13
CA GLY A 130 -0.13 -13.32 7.72
C GLY A 130 -1.09 -12.51 8.60
N ALA A 131 -0.61 -11.91 9.70
CA ALA A 131 -1.44 -11.09 10.56
C ALA A 131 -1.95 -9.85 9.83
N THR A 132 -3.27 -9.70 9.70
CA THR A 132 -3.88 -8.49 9.16
C THR A 132 -3.79 -7.33 10.14
N GLY A 133 -3.96 -6.10 9.63
CA GLY A 133 -3.89 -4.90 10.46
C GLY A 133 -4.78 -4.96 11.70
N PRO A 134 -6.09 -5.25 11.60
CA PRO A 134 -6.96 -5.38 12.76
C PRO A 134 -6.52 -6.47 13.74
N VAL A 135 -6.08 -7.63 13.23
CA VAL A 135 -5.68 -8.78 14.06
C VAL A 135 -4.44 -8.46 14.88
N LEU A 136 -3.39 -7.92 14.25
CA LEU A 136 -2.16 -7.56 14.98
C LEU A 136 -2.39 -6.40 15.97
N GLU A 137 -3.15 -5.37 15.57
CA GLU A 137 -3.45 -4.23 16.45
C GLU A 137 -4.31 -4.63 17.65
N ASP A 138 -5.25 -5.58 17.51
CA ASP A 138 -6.03 -6.07 18.63
C ASP A 138 -5.16 -6.84 19.64
N GLN A 139 -4.24 -7.68 19.17
CA GLN A 139 -3.31 -8.39 20.01
C GLN A 139 -2.34 -7.44 20.75
N LEU A 140 -1.80 -6.43 20.05
CA LEU A 140 -0.94 -5.41 20.67
C LEU A 140 -1.69 -4.52 21.66
N ARG A 141 -2.95 -4.19 21.38
CA ARG A 141 -3.82 -3.35 22.22
C ARG A 141 -3.98 -3.92 23.62
N ARG A 142 -4.06 -5.23 23.77
CA ARG A 142 -4.16 -5.92 25.08
C ARG A 142 -2.98 -5.63 25.98
N ARG A 143 -1.84 -5.21 25.41
CA ARG A 143 -0.62 -4.78 26.11
C ARG A 143 -0.43 -3.26 26.12
N GLY A 144 -1.43 -2.48 25.70
CA GLY A 144 -1.33 -1.02 25.59
C GLY A 144 -0.44 -0.52 24.46
N LEU A 145 -0.07 -1.41 23.53
CA LEU A 145 0.85 -1.12 22.43
C LEU A 145 0.11 -0.96 21.09
N THR A 146 0.83 -0.43 20.10
CA THR A 146 0.40 -0.29 18.71
C THR A 146 1.63 -0.31 17.80
N LEU A 147 1.49 -0.89 16.61
CA LEU A 147 2.46 -0.74 15.51
C LEU A 147 2.37 0.65 14.88
N ARG A 148 1.19 1.20 14.84
CA ARG A 148 0.89 2.52 14.26
C ARG A 148 1.17 2.60 12.75
N HIS A 149 1.09 1.49 12.06
CA HIS A 149 1.17 1.40 10.60
C HIS A 149 -0.20 1.07 10.03
N PHE A 150 -0.84 2.04 9.36
CA PHE A 150 -2.21 1.95 8.85
C PHE A 150 -2.24 2.30 7.36
N PRO A 151 -1.88 1.37 6.45
CA PRO A 151 -2.09 1.59 5.02
C PRO A 151 -3.59 1.68 4.69
N GLN A 152 -3.94 2.20 3.52
CA GLN A 152 -5.35 2.32 3.11
C GLN A 152 -6.07 0.97 3.07
N SER A 153 -5.35 -0.10 2.75
CA SER A 153 -5.83 -1.49 2.74
C SER A 153 -5.76 -2.19 4.11
N PHE A 154 -5.59 -1.45 5.20
CA PHE A 154 -5.32 -1.95 6.57
C PHE A 154 -6.18 -3.14 6.99
N GLU A 155 -7.48 -3.10 6.67
CA GLU A 155 -8.41 -4.13 7.11
C GLU A 155 -8.14 -5.52 6.50
N LEU A 156 -7.56 -5.55 5.32
CA LEU A 156 -7.35 -6.78 4.54
C LEU A 156 -5.87 -7.14 4.37
N SER A 157 -4.99 -6.15 4.31
CA SER A 157 -3.56 -6.37 4.07
C SER A 157 -2.84 -6.89 5.31
N THR A 158 -1.75 -7.61 5.09
CA THR A 158 -1.00 -8.32 6.14
C THR A 158 0.39 -7.73 6.35
N LEU A 159 1.00 -7.98 7.51
CA LEU A 159 2.35 -7.53 7.82
C LEU A 159 3.37 -7.96 6.76
N GLY A 160 3.35 -9.22 6.34
CA GLY A 160 4.25 -9.73 5.30
C GLY A 160 4.04 -9.03 3.96
N GLY A 161 2.78 -8.74 3.61
CA GLY A 161 2.45 -7.94 2.43
C GLY A 161 3.02 -6.52 2.51
N TRP A 162 2.91 -5.85 3.66
CA TRP A 162 3.49 -4.52 3.84
C TRP A 162 5.01 -4.51 3.67
N ILE A 163 5.70 -5.50 4.26
CA ILE A 163 7.15 -5.65 4.14
C ILE A 163 7.55 -5.93 2.69
N ALA A 164 6.88 -6.89 2.05
CA ALA A 164 7.16 -7.29 0.67
C ALA A 164 6.95 -6.17 -0.35
N THR A 165 6.09 -5.19 -0.04
CA THR A 165 5.75 -4.08 -0.96
C THR A 165 6.25 -2.72 -0.51
N ARG A 166 6.93 -2.61 0.63
CA ARG A 166 7.36 -1.36 1.24
C ARG A 166 6.19 -0.38 1.45
N ALA A 167 5.09 -0.89 1.98
CA ALA A 167 3.86 -0.13 2.15
C ALA A 167 4.02 1.11 3.03
N GLY A 168 3.36 2.20 2.65
CA GLY A 168 3.24 3.43 3.44
C GLY A 168 2.00 3.43 4.33
N GLY A 169 2.11 3.95 5.55
CA GLY A 169 1.00 4.06 6.50
C GLY A 169 0.40 5.46 6.59
N HIS A 170 -0.77 5.56 7.19
CA HIS A 170 -1.48 6.86 7.40
C HIS A 170 -0.68 7.84 8.26
N PHE A 171 0.16 7.36 9.16
CA PHE A 171 0.96 8.17 10.08
C PHE A 171 2.45 8.21 9.70
N ALA A 172 2.78 8.00 8.42
CA ALA A 172 4.16 7.85 7.97
C ALA A 172 5.04 9.09 8.19
N THR A 173 4.46 10.29 8.32
CA THR A 173 5.23 11.52 8.62
C THR A 173 5.92 11.43 10.00
N LEU A 174 5.25 10.89 11.02
CA LEU A 174 5.82 10.70 12.36
C LEU A 174 6.42 9.30 12.55
N TYR A 175 5.67 8.25 12.13
CA TYR A 175 5.99 6.87 12.45
C TYR A 175 6.72 6.15 11.32
N THR A 176 7.08 6.88 10.30
CA THR A 176 7.86 6.43 9.14
C THR A 176 7.18 5.36 8.27
N HIS A 177 7.91 4.84 7.33
CA HIS A 177 7.51 3.74 6.45
C HIS A 177 7.68 2.39 7.16
N ILE A 178 7.06 1.33 6.62
CA ILE A 178 7.28 -0.02 7.14
C ILE A 178 8.76 -0.38 7.20
N ASP A 179 9.55 0.15 6.28
CA ASP A 179 11.01 -0.03 6.19
C ASP A 179 11.75 0.30 7.48
N ASP A 180 11.30 1.33 8.19
CA ASP A 180 11.94 1.82 9.41
C ASP A 180 11.31 1.23 10.67
N LEU A 181 10.17 0.57 10.54
CA LEU A 181 9.53 -0.17 11.63
C LEU A 181 10.09 -1.58 11.77
N VAL A 182 10.61 -2.16 10.69
CA VAL A 182 11.18 -3.52 10.69
C VAL A 182 12.56 -3.51 11.34
N GLU A 183 12.79 -4.40 12.31
CA GLU A 183 14.07 -4.62 12.97
C GLU A 183 14.78 -5.89 12.50
N SER A 184 14.02 -6.91 12.10
CA SER A 184 14.52 -8.11 11.44
C SER A 184 13.40 -8.82 10.68
N VAL A 185 13.77 -9.62 9.69
CA VAL A 185 12.83 -10.39 8.86
C VAL A 185 13.25 -11.86 8.86
N ARG A 186 12.26 -12.75 8.86
CA ARG A 186 12.40 -14.18 8.69
C ARG A 186 11.59 -14.63 7.47
N ALA A 187 12.20 -15.40 6.57
CA ALA A 187 11.59 -15.89 5.35
C ALA A 187 12.06 -17.32 5.03
N ILE A 188 11.19 -18.12 4.42
CA ILE A 188 11.52 -19.43 3.86
C ILE A 188 11.76 -19.27 2.36
N THR A 189 12.88 -19.78 1.89
CA THR A 189 13.25 -19.77 0.47
C THR A 189 13.51 -21.20 0.00
N PRO A 190 13.42 -21.50 -1.31
CA PRO A 190 13.86 -22.82 -1.82
C PRO A 190 15.31 -23.17 -1.49
N GLY A 191 16.17 -22.17 -1.27
CA GLY A 191 17.54 -22.34 -0.84
C GLY A 191 17.74 -22.50 0.68
N GLY A 192 16.67 -22.41 1.48
CA GLY A 192 16.68 -22.54 2.93
C GLY A 192 16.17 -21.32 3.69
N LEU A 193 16.42 -21.30 4.99
CA LEU A 193 15.98 -20.25 5.87
C LEU A 193 16.81 -18.96 5.69
N TRP A 194 16.12 -17.84 5.51
CA TRP A 194 16.70 -16.50 5.58
C TRP A 194 16.22 -15.80 6.87
N GLU A 195 17.11 -15.59 7.81
CA GLU A 195 16.80 -14.90 9.06
C GLU A 195 17.88 -13.88 9.38
N SER A 196 17.48 -12.62 9.52
CA SER A 196 18.37 -11.57 9.97
C SER A 196 18.40 -11.46 11.49
N ARG A 197 19.49 -10.91 12.04
CA ARG A 197 19.58 -10.65 13.48
C ARG A 197 18.83 -9.38 13.83
N ARG A 198 18.04 -9.42 14.89
CA ARG A 198 17.45 -8.24 15.50
C ARG A 198 18.53 -7.47 16.26
N LEU A 199 18.95 -6.34 15.70
CA LEU A 199 20.00 -5.47 16.28
C LEU A 199 19.62 -4.00 16.05
N PRO A 200 19.92 -3.09 17.01
CA PRO A 200 19.84 -1.67 16.73
C PRO A 200 20.91 -1.31 15.70
N GLY A 201 20.59 -0.45 14.76
CA GLY A 201 21.41 0.11 13.68
C GLY A 201 22.80 -0.53 13.49
N SER A 202 22.93 -1.53 12.62
CA SER A 202 24.19 -2.23 12.39
C SER A 202 24.95 -1.62 11.19
N GLY A 203 26.26 -1.37 11.35
CA GLY A 203 27.20 -1.03 10.29
C GLY A 203 27.93 -2.24 9.68
N ALA A 204 27.47 -3.47 9.93
CA ALA A 204 28.12 -4.70 9.48
C ALA A 204 27.78 -5.04 8.01
N GLY A 205 28.12 -4.16 7.08
CA GLY A 205 27.89 -4.33 5.64
C GLY A 205 26.44 -4.04 5.20
N PRO A 206 26.05 -4.47 3.98
CA PRO A 206 24.67 -4.32 3.50
C PRO A 206 23.67 -5.04 4.39
N SER A 207 22.52 -4.40 4.66
CA SER A 207 21.47 -5.00 5.49
C SER A 207 20.77 -6.15 4.75
N PRO A 208 20.71 -7.36 5.34
CA PRO A 208 19.99 -8.48 4.76
C PRO A 208 18.46 -8.23 4.71
N ASP A 209 17.93 -7.41 5.64
CA ASP A 209 16.51 -7.06 5.67
C ASP A 209 16.12 -6.23 4.46
N ARG A 210 16.97 -5.25 4.10
CA ARG A 210 16.71 -4.32 2.99
C ARG A 210 16.62 -5.01 1.63
N LEU A 211 17.15 -6.23 1.48
CA LEU A 211 16.99 -7.00 0.26
C LEU A 211 15.61 -7.70 0.20
N LEU A 212 15.06 -8.11 1.34
CA LEU A 212 13.71 -8.69 1.43
C LEU A 212 12.60 -7.64 1.40
N LEU A 213 12.85 -6.46 1.96
CA LEU A 213 11.91 -5.34 1.91
C LEU A 213 11.74 -4.89 0.46
N GLY A 214 10.50 -4.92 -0.04
CA GLY A 214 10.19 -4.59 -1.43
C GLY A 214 10.50 -5.69 -2.44
N SER A 215 10.81 -6.91 -1.99
CA SER A 215 11.08 -8.05 -2.87
C SER A 215 9.82 -8.65 -3.52
N GLU A 216 8.65 -8.27 -3.10
CA GLU A 216 7.35 -8.72 -3.64
C GLU A 216 7.24 -10.25 -3.78
N GLY A 217 7.89 -10.99 -2.87
CA GLY A 217 7.86 -12.45 -2.84
C GLY A 217 8.80 -13.17 -3.81
N ILE A 218 9.64 -12.47 -4.57
CA ILE A 218 10.58 -13.13 -5.50
C ILE A 218 11.81 -13.74 -4.82
N LEU A 219 12.12 -13.34 -3.59
CA LEU A 219 13.31 -13.81 -2.85
C LEU A 219 12.98 -14.76 -1.71
N GLY A 220 11.72 -14.94 -1.37
CA GLY A 220 11.28 -15.80 -0.26
C GLY A 220 9.86 -15.51 0.17
N VAL A 221 9.31 -16.43 0.94
CA VAL A 221 8.03 -16.29 1.64
C VAL A 221 8.31 -15.75 3.03
N ILE A 222 7.98 -14.47 3.26
CA ILE A 222 8.16 -13.84 4.58
C ILE A 222 7.18 -14.48 5.55
N THR A 223 7.69 -14.99 6.68
CA THR A 223 6.90 -15.72 7.69
C THR A 223 6.73 -14.96 8.98
N GLU A 224 7.74 -14.19 9.38
CA GLU A 224 7.75 -13.41 10.60
C GLU A 224 8.62 -12.15 10.45
N ALA A 225 8.34 -11.15 11.27
CA ALA A 225 9.23 -10.02 11.45
C ALA A 225 9.22 -9.53 12.90
N TRP A 226 10.37 -9.03 13.36
CA TRP A 226 10.42 -8.14 14.50
C TRP A 226 10.15 -6.72 14.03
N VAL A 227 9.18 -6.06 14.65
CA VAL A 227 8.77 -4.71 14.33
C VAL A 227 8.72 -3.83 15.55
N ARG A 228 9.09 -2.56 15.41
CA ARG A 228 9.01 -1.57 16.48
C ARG A 228 7.55 -1.33 16.83
N VAL A 229 7.26 -1.37 18.13
CA VAL A 229 5.96 -1.02 18.68
C VAL A 229 6.11 0.15 19.66
N ARG A 230 5.01 0.80 19.96
CA ARG A 230 4.99 1.95 20.87
C ARG A 230 3.72 1.98 21.69
N GLU A 231 3.74 2.75 22.77
CA GLU A 231 2.54 2.97 23.57
C GLU A 231 1.47 3.70 22.74
N ARG A 232 0.23 3.38 23.01
CA ARG A 232 -0.93 4.02 22.32
C ARG A 232 -1.01 5.49 22.72
N PRO A 233 -1.20 6.41 21.74
CA PRO A 233 -1.27 7.84 22.02
C PRO A 233 -2.43 8.18 22.95
N ARG A 234 -2.15 9.00 23.96
CA ARG A 234 -3.11 9.53 24.95
C ARG A 234 -3.55 10.95 24.58
N TRP A 235 -2.65 11.74 24.03
CA TRP A 235 -2.90 13.09 23.55
C TRP A 235 -2.98 13.06 22.03
N LYS A 236 -4.00 13.70 21.48
CA LYS A 236 -4.23 13.81 20.03
C LYS A 236 -4.90 15.13 19.73
N LEU A 237 -4.36 15.88 18.79
CA LEU A 237 -5.00 17.05 18.20
C LEU A 237 -4.95 16.96 16.68
N SER A 238 -5.99 17.42 16.00
CA SER A 238 -6.04 17.53 14.56
C SER A 238 -6.82 18.75 14.13
N VAL A 239 -6.47 19.30 12.95
CA VAL A 239 -7.08 20.51 12.42
C VAL A 239 -7.02 20.48 10.88
N GLY A 240 -8.03 21.08 10.23
CA GLY A 240 -7.97 21.43 8.83
C GLY A 240 -7.46 22.87 8.67
N VAL A 241 -6.52 23.10 7.77
CA VAL A 241 -6.02 24.43 7.40
C VAL A 241 -6.30 24.66 5.92
N ALA A 242 -7.10 25.67 5.60
CA ALA A 242 -7.45 26.03 4.23
C ALA A 242 -6.40 26.97 3.62
N PHE A 243 -6.12 26.78 2.31
CA PHE A 243 -5.22 27.65 1.53
C PHE A 243 -5.89 28.08 0.23
N ASP A 244 -5.60 29.29 -0.24
CA ASP A 244 -6.10 29.78 -1.52
C ASP A 244 -5.58 29.00 -2.73
N SER A 245 -4.40 28.39 -2.60
CA SER A 245 -3.80 27.57 -3.65
C SER A 245 -3.13 26.32 -3.10
N PHE A 246 -3.03 25.29 -3.95
CA PHE A 246 -2.25 24.09 -3.64
C PHE A 246 -0.75 24.41 -3.45
N ALA A 247 -0.23 25.40 -4.21
CA ALA A 247 1.16 25.82 -4.13
C ALA A 247 1.51 26.44 -2.77
N SER A 248 0.67 27.35 -2.24
CA SER A 248 0.90 27.95 -0.91
C SER A 248 0.79 26.89 0.20
N GLY A 249 -0.15 25.94 0.07
CA GLY A 249 -0.23 24.80 0.96
C GLY A 249 1.02 23.89 0.89
N ALA A 250 1.58 23.67 -0.30
CA ALA A 250 2.78 22.87 -0.48
C ALA A 250 4.01 23.52 0.19
N GLU A 251 4.14 24.84 0.13
CA GLU A 251 5.21 25.56 0.85
C GLU A 251 5.07 25.43 2.37
N ALA A 252 3.85 25.55 2.91
CA ALA A 252 3.60 25.31 4.33
C ALA A 252 3.94 23.87 4.75
N VAL A 253 3.55 22.89 3.95
CA VAL A 253 3.85 21.48 4.21
C VAL A 253 5.34 21.19 4.16
N ARG A 254 6.08 21.79 3.22
CA ARG A 254 7.55 21.69 3.16
C ARG A 254 8.18 22.22 4.44
N GLU A 255 7.78 23.39 4.90
CA GLU A 255 8.29 23.99 6.13
C GLU A 255 8.01 23.08 7.35
N LEU A 256 6.79 22.57 7.47
CA LEU A 256 6.41 21.62 8.52
C LEU A 256 7.22 20.32 8.46
N ALA A 257 7.44 19.76 7.27
CA ALA A 257 8.23 18.54 7.10
C ALA A 257 9.71 18.73 7.47
N GLN A 258 10.25 19.94 7.29
CA GLN A 258 11.64 20.32 7.59
C GLN A 258 11.84 20.88 9.01
N SER A 259 10.74 21.17 9.73
CA SER A 259 10.79 21.81 11.05
C SER A 259 11.26 20.94 12.21
N GLY A 260 11.22 19.61 12.03
CA GLY A 260 11.45 18.65 13.12
C GLY A 260 10.24 18.49 14.08
N LEU A 261 9.11 19.12 13.82
CA LEU A 261 7.89 18.97 14.62
C LEU A 261 7.27 17.57 14.53
N ASN A 262 7.51 16.88 13.40
CA ASN A 262 7.05 15.50 13.15
C ASN A 262 5.55 15.30 13.40
N PRO A 263 4.65 15.99 12.67
CA PRO A 263 3.22 15.78 12.80
C PRO A 263 2.87 14.31 12.51
N SER A 264 1.91 13.76 13.23
CA SER A 264 1.43 12.40 12.99
C SER A 264 0.60 12.30 11.70
N ASN A 265 0.02 13.40 11.26
CA ASN A 265 -0.66 13.53 9.98
C ASN A 265 -0.33 14.89 9.37
N CYS A 266 0.12 14.88 8.12
CA CYS A 266 0.42 16.09 7.35
C CYS A 266 0.07 15.80 5.88
N ARG A 267 -1.19 16.05 5.49
CA ARG A 267 -1.72 15.71 4.17
C ARG A 267 -2.34 16.93 3.53
N LEU A 268 -1.83 17.29 2.38
CA LEU A 268 -2.36 18.40 1.60
C LEU A 268 -3.22 17.85 0.45
N LEU A 269 -4.45 18.34 0.35
CA LEU A 269 -5.39 18.07 -0.73
C LEU A 269 -5.47 19.28 -1.64
N ASP A 270 -5.47 19.08 -2.95
CA ASP A 270 -5.78 20.16 -3.89
C ASP A 270 -7.27 20.56 -3.80
N PRO A 271 -7.68 21.69 -4.38
CA PRO A 271 -9.08 22.13 -4.32
C PRO A 271 -10.07 21.10 -4.89
N ALA A 272 -9.68 20.33 -5.88
CA ALA A 272 -10.55 19.34 -6.50
C ALA A 272 -10.72 18.09 -5.62
N GLU A 273 -9.63 17.59 -5.00
CA GLU A 273 -9.68 16.50 -4.02
C GLU A 273 -10.43 16.91 -2.75
N SER A 274 -10.21 18.14 -2.27
CA SER A 274 -10.93 18.71 -1.13
C SER A 274 -12.44 18.75 -1.37
N ALA A 275 -12.85 19.16 -2.58
CA ALA A 275 -14.26 19.16 -2.97
C ALA A 275 -14.83 17.74 -3.14
N LEU A 276 -14.06 16.82 -3.72
CA LEU A 276 -14.47 15.42 -3.94
C LEU A 276 -14.72 14.68 -2.61
N THR A 277 -13.94 15.00 -1.60
CA THR A 277 -14.02 14.38 -0.26
C THR A 277 -14.92 15.15 0.70
N HIS A 278 -15.48 16.28 0.28
CA HIS A 278 -16.27 17.20 1.12
C HIS A 278 -15.53 17.63 2.40
N ALA A 279 -14.19 17.65 2.35
CA ALA A 279 -13.38 17.89 3.54
C ALA A 279 -13.09 19.35 3.81
N GLY A 280 -13.15 20.23 2.81
CA GLY A 280 -12.77 21.63 2.96
C GLY A 280 -13.70 22.62 2.27
N PRO A 281 -13.45 23.94 2.46
CA PRO A 281 -14.20 24.98 1.80
C PRO A 281 -14.10 24.90 0.27
N PRO A 282 -15.15 25.24 -0.47
CA PRO A 282 -15.13 25.22 -1.92
C PRO A 282 -14.00 26.08 -2.53
N GLY A 283 -13.26 25.49 -3.48
CA GLY A 283 -12.20 26.19 -4.19
C GLY A 283 -10.88 26.36 -3.44
N LYS A 284 -10.79 25.92 -2.18
CA LYS A 284 -9.57 25.98 -1.36
C LYS A 284 -8.86 24.62 -1.33
N ALA A 285 -7.52 24.66 -1.28
CA ALA A 285 -6.73 23.50 -0.87
C ALA A 285 -6.86 23.28 0.63
N LEU A 286 -6.73 22.05 1.10
CA LEU A 286 -6.89 21.69 2.51
C LEU A 286 -5.68 20.91 3.02
N LEU A 287 -5.02 21.42 4.06
CA LEU A 287 -4.06 20.67 4.84
C LEU A 287 -4.77 20.01 6.03
N VAL A 288 -4.70 18.68 6.10
CA VAL A 288 -5.08 17.90 7.29
C VAL A 288 -3.85 17.69 8.14
N LEU A 289 -3.81 18.39 9.28
CA LEU A 289 -2.68 18.39 10.21
C LEU A 289 -3.06 17.72 11.53
N GLY A 290 -2.16 16.88 12.07
CA GLY A 290 -2.39 16.22 13.34
C GLY A 290 -1.12 15.93 14.11
N PHE A 291 -1.24 15.98 15.43
CA PHE A 291 -0.20 15.58 16.38
C PHE A 291 -0.73 14.55 17.37
N GLU A 292 0.12 13.63 17.79
CA GLU A 292 -0.21 12.67 18.82
C GLU A 292 1.00 12.30 19.69
N SER A 293 0.76 12.00 20.95
CA SER A 293 1.79 11.54 21.89
C SER A 293 1.22 10.60 22.94
N ALA A 294 2.03 9.64 23.38
CA ALA A 294 1.73 8.80 24.53
C ALA A 294 2.20 9.45 25.86
N HIS A 295 3.10 10.42 25.80
CA HIS A 295 3.89 10.85 26.97
C HIS A 295 3.65 12.31 27.41
N HIS A 296 3.23 13.19 26.49
CA HIS A 296 3.09 14.62 26.76
C HIS A 296 1.96 15.25 25.95
N PRO A 297 1.40 16.41 26.40
CA PRO A 297 0.49 17.23 25.62
C PRO A 297 1.11 17.65 24.28
N VAL A 298 0.27 17.90 23.27
CA VAL A 298 0.70 18.25 21.91
C VAL A 298 0.23 19.64 21.48
N ASP A 299 -0.39 20.40 22.39
CA ASP A 299 -0.95 21.74 22.14
C ASP A 299 0.12 22.72 21.63
N GLY A 300 1.29 22.75 22.28
CA GLY A 300 2.39 23.63 21.86
C GLY A 300 2.98 23.26 20.49
N LEU A 301 3.00 21.97 20.13
CA LEU A 301 3.43 21.53 18.79
C LEU A 301 2.42 22.00 17.73
N MET A 302 1.14 21.91 18.05
CA MET A 302 0.07 22.37 17.17
C MET A 302 0.14 23.89 16.97
N GLU A 303 0.34 24.69 18.03
CA GLU A 303 0.47 26.14 17.93
C GLU A 303 1.61 26.57 16.99
N ILE A 304 2.81 26.00 17.16
CA ILE A 304 3.97 26.29 16.31
C ILE A 304 3.68 25.92 14.84
N ALA A 305 3.05 24.77 14.63
CA ALA A 305 2.71 24.32 13.27
C ALA A 305 1.66 25.21 12.62
N LEU A 306 0.69 25.70 13.38
CA LEU A 306 -0.33 26.63 12.87
C LEU A 306 0.23 28.02 12.58
N GLU A 307 1.22 28.49 13.34
CA GLU A 307 1.93 29.73 13.05
C GLU A 307 2.65 29.63 11.70
N ALA A 308 3.45 28.58 11.48
CA ALA A 308 4.11 28.31 10.20
C ALA A 308 3.10 28.22 9.03
N ALA A 309 1.94 27.60 9.25
CA ALA A 309 0.91 27.54 8.22
C ALA A 309 0.30 28.93 7.91
N ARG A 310 0.04 29.77 8.92
CA ARG A 310 -0.47 31.13 8.72
C ARG A 310 0.54 32.03 7.97
N ASP A 311 1.83 31.87 8.23
CA ASP A 311 2.88 32.63 7.53
C ASP A 311 2.91 32.34 6.01
N ARG A 312 2.32 31.22 5.60
CA ARG A 312 2.11 30.82 4.19
C ARG A 312 0.68 31.05 3.68
N GLY A 313 -0.12 31.84 4.40
CA GLY A 313 -1.48 32.17 4.02
C GLY A 313 -2.52 31.11 4.37
N GLY A 314 -2.20 30.23 5.29
CA GLY A 314 -3.14 29.22 5.80
C GLY A 314 -4.19 29.84 6.73
N GLU A 315 -5.43 29.40 6.59
CA GLU A 315 -6.57 29.74 7.43
C GLU A 315 -6.93 28.51 8.29
N PRO A 316 -6.44 28.38 9.54
CA PRO A 316 -6.75 27.25 10.38
C PRO A 316 -8.20 27.26 10.86
N GLY A 317 -8.83 26.08 10.84
CA GLY A 317 -10.04 25.83 11.60
C GLY A 317 -9.76 25.63 13.10
N GLU A 318 -10.78 25.22 13.84
CA GLU A 318 -10.64 24.90 15.27
C GLU A 318 -9.96 23.54 15.46
N PRO A 319 -8.85 23.44 16.23
CA PRO A 319 -8.24 22.16 16.58
C PRO A 319 -9.20 21.28 17.38
N ARG A 320 -9.27 20.01 17.03
CA ARG A 320 -10.15 19.01 17.67
C ARG A 320 -9.34 17.82 18.16
N GLY A 321 -9.78 17.25 19.27
CA GLY A 321 -9.15 16.08 19.86
C GLY A 321 -9.17 16.09 21.37
N SER A 322 -8.37 15.25 21.99
CA SER A 322 -8.21 15.16 23.44
C SER A 322 -6.83 15.66 23.82
N SER A 323 -6.79 16.82 24.47
CA SER A 323 -5.60 17.32 25.18
C SER A 323 -5.49 16.72 26.59
N THR A 324 -6.48 15.94 27.03
CA THR A 324 -6.44 15.23 28.31
C THR A 324 -6.08 13.75 28.11
N PRO A 325 -5.38 13.11 29.06
CA PRO A 325 -5.06 11.69 28.98
C PRO A 325 -6.34 10.89 28.81
N GLN A 326 -6.42 10.08 27.75
CA GLN A 326 -7.50 9.09 27.65
C GLN A 326 -7.32 8.02 28.75
N PRO A 327 -8.40 7.45 29.32
CA PRO A 327 -8.28 6.39 30.32
C PRO A 327 -7.40 5.25 29.81
N GLY A 328 -6.56 4.72 30.70
CA GLY A 328 -5.61 3.66 30.39
C GLY A 328 -6.25 2.36 29.88
N PRO A 329 -5.43 1.33 29.58
CA PRO A 329 -5.90 0.05 29.05
C PRO A 329 -6.89 -0.60 30.02
N GLY A 330 -8.14 -0.71 29.60
CA GLY A 330 -9.26 -1.25 30.41
C GLY A 330 -10.60 -0.61 30.11
N ALA A 331 -10.64 0.58 29.57
CA ALA A 331 -11.87 1.18 29.07
C ALA A 331 -12.14 0.72 27.64
N LEU A 332 -12.80 -0.41 27.50
CA LEU A 332 -13.37 -0.88 26.26
C LEU A 332 -14.40 0.15 25.76
N ARG A 333 -14.04 0.97 24.78
CA ARG A 333 -15.03 1.51 23.85
C ARG A 333 -15.11 0.56 22.70
N SER A 334 -16.16 -0.21 22.65
CA SER A 334 -16.49 -1.20 21.62
C SER A 334 -17.08 -0.60 20.35
N GLU A 335 -17.11 0.73 20.20
CA GLU A 335 -17.62 1.39 19.01
C GLU A 335 -16.65 2.51 18.57
N PRO A 336 -16.39 2.65 17.25
CA PRO A 336 -15.86 3.91 16.74
C PRO A 336 -16.84 5.01 17.16
N PRO A 337 -16.35 6.22 17.53
CA PRO A 337 -17.27 7.31 17.85
C PRO A 337 -18.22 7.47 16.65
N PRO A 338 -19.54 7.64 16.89
CA PRO A 338 -20.47 7.91 15.81
C PRO A 338 -19.91 9.08 15.02
N ALA A 339 -20.03 9.01 13.68
CA ALA A 339 -19.72 10.13 12.82
C ALA A 339 -20.47 11.33 13.41
N SER A 340 -19.72 12.30 13.96
CA SER A 340 -20.33 13.54 14.40
C SER A 340 -20.92 14.17 13.14
N GLU A 341 -22.23 14.15 13.03
CA GLU A 341 -22.96 14.92 12.03
C GLU A 341 -22.55 16.38 12.21
N GLY A 342 -21.75 16.90 11.27
CA GLY A 342 -21.36 18.31 11.22
C GLY A 342 -19.86 18.50 10.96
N GLU A 343 -19.53 18.75 9.71
CA GLU A 343 -18.49 19.68 9.20
C GLU A 343 -17.07 19.63 9.82
N ASP A 344 -16.60 18.50 10.36
CA ASP A 344 -15.18 18.36 10.73
C ASP A 344 -14.35 17.95 9.50
N PRO A 345 -13.51 18.85 8.93
CA PRO A 345 -12.67 18.55 7.77
C PRO A 345 -11.81 17.31 7.92
N VAL A 346 -11.27 17.06 9.11
CA VAL A 346 -10.41 15.91 9.41
C VAL A 346 -11.21 14.62 9.49
N GLY A 347 -12.40 14.69 10.10
CA GLY A 347 -13.32 13.55 10.18
C GLY A 347 -13.87 13.17 8.81
N ALA A 348 -14.28 14.15 8.01
CA ALA A 348 -14.76 13.96 6.64
C ALA A 348 -13.66 13.31 5.76
N TRP A 349 -12.46 13.85 5.79
CA TRP A 349 -11.31 13.28 5.11
C TRP A 349 -11.04 11.83 5.54
N ARG A 350 -10.99 11.56 6.85
CA ARG A 350 -10.73 10.20 7.36
C ARG A 350 -11.79 9.21 6.91
N HIS A 351 -13.06 9.62 6.91
CA HIS A 351 -14.16 8.81 6.42
C HIS A 351 -14.01 8.52 4.93
N ALA A 352 -13.76 9.54 4.10
CA ALA A 352 -13.53 9.38 2.67
C ALA A 352 -12.34 8.48 2.37
N PHE A 353 -11.24 8.61 3.12
CA PHE A 353 -10.03 7.78 2.97
C PHE A 353 -10.31 6.30 3.23
N LEU A 354 -11.04 5.97 4.29
CA LEU A 354 -11.37 4.58 4.64
C LEU A 354 -12.43 3.99 3.70
N ALA A 355 -13.35 4.81 3.19
CA ALA A 355 -14.40 4.39 2.26
C ALA A 355 -13.90 4.24 0.80
N ALA A 356 -12.77 4.85 0.44
CA ALA A 356 -12.30 4.92 -0.94
C ALA A 356 -12.18 3.55 -1.65
N PRO A 357 -11.64 2.48 -1.03
CA PRO A 357 -11.57 1.16 -1.68
C PRO A 357 -12.95 0.59 -2.04
N TYR A 358 -13.94 0.78 -1.18
CA TYR A 358 -15.32 0.31 -1.40
C TYR A 358 -16.07 1.18 -2.42
N LEU A 359 -15.86 2.50 -2.37
CA LEU A 359 -16.43 3.44 -3.34
C LEU A 359 -15.94 3.16 -4.76
N ARG A 360 -14.67 2.78 -4.93
CA ARG A 360 -14.11 2.43 -6.23
C ARG A 360 -14.90 1.30 -6.90
N ASP A 361 -15.19 0.22 -6.17
CA ASP A 361 -15.94 -0.93 -6.72
C ASP A 361 -17.35 -0.48 -7.21
N THR A 362 -17.99 0.41 -6.45
CA THR A 362 -19.27 1.02 -6.85
C THR A 362 -19.12 1.89 -8.10
N LEU A 363 -18.10 2.73 -8.19
CA LEU A 363 -17.84 3.58 -9.35
C LEU A 363 -17.58 2.74 -10.61
N VAL A 364 -16.80 1.66 -10.49
CA VAL A 364 -16.54 0.72 -11.59
C VAL A 364 -17.85 0.08 -12.06
N ALA A 365 -18.72 -0.37 -11.14
CA ALA A 365 -20.03 -0.92 -11.48
C ALA A 365 -20.93 0.10 -12.19
N CYS A 366 -20.77 1.39 -11.91
CA CYS A 366 -21.46 2.50 -12.58
C CYS A 366 -20.81 2.92 -13.91
N GLY A 367 -19.76 2.26 -14.38
CA GLY A 367 -19.08 2.59 -15.64
C GLY A 367 -18.13 3.78 -15.54
N VAL A 368 -17.51 3.97 -14.38
CA VAL A 368 -16.48 4.99 -14.15
C VAL A 368 -15.12 4.33 -14.06
N LEU A 369 -14.15 4.77 -14.88
CA LEU A 369 -12.75 4.50 -14.66
C LEU A 369 -12.31 5.31 -13.44
N SER A 370 -12.09 4.60 -12.33
CA SER A 370 -11.62 5.17 -11.06
C SER A 370 -10.31 4.49 -10.70
N ASP A 371 -9.20 5.17 -10.97
CA ASP A 371 -7.87 4.67 -10.66
C ASP A 371 -6.99 5.76 -10.08
N THR A 372 -5.81 5.36 -9.66
CA THR A 372 -4.83 6.24 -9.03
C THR A 372 -3.43 5.93 -9.56
N PHE A 373 -2.57 6.93 -9.54
CA PHE A 373 -1.13 6.77 -9.66
C PHE A 373 -0.44 7.65 -8.63
N GLU A 374 0.74 7.25 -8.22
CA GLU A 374 1.44 7.92 -7.14
C GLU A 374 2.95 7.84 -7.35
N THR A 375 3.68 8.77 -6.74
CA THR A 375 5.10 8.94 -6.97
C THR A 375 5.75 9.67 -5.78
N ALA A 376 7.05 9.91 -5.87
CA ALA A 376 7.79 10.83 -5.01
C ALA A 376 8.78 11.65 -5.83
N ILE A 377 9.02 12.88 -5.40
CA ILE A 377 9.93 13.83 -6.03
C ILE A 377 10.51 14.77 -4.97
N THR A 378 11.67 15.35 -5.19
CA THR A 378 12.26 16.35 -4.28
C THR A 378 11.48 17.66 -4.29
N TRP A 379 11.51 18.41 -3.18
CA TRP A 379 10.83 19.70 -3.07
C TRP A 379 11.25 20.72 -4.14
N GLU A 380 12.53 20.78 -4.47
CA GLU A 380 13.07 21.68 -5.51
C GLU A 380 12.38 21.46 -6.87
N ARG A 381 12.08 20.22 -7.22
CA ARG A 381 11.51 19.86 -8.51
C ARG A 381 9.98 19.77 -8.51
N PHE A 382 9.36 19.77 -7.34
CA PHE A 382 7.93 19.47 -7.21
C PHE A 382 7.04 20.37 -8.06
N GLY A 383 7.27 21.70 -8.07
CA GLY A 383 6.41 22.65 -8.77
C GLY A 383 6.33 22.40 -10.28
N GLU A 384 7.48 22.26 -10.92
CA GLU A 384 7.59 21.96 -12.37
C GLU A 384 7.07 20.55 -12.67
N PHE A 385 7.49 19.59 -11.87
CA PHE A 385 7.04 18.21 -11.97
C PHE A 385 5.51 18.09 -11.91
N HIS A 386 4.89 18.66 -10.89
CA HIS A 386 3.44 18.59 -10.71
C HIS A 386 2.67 19.22 -11.88
N ALA A 387 3.09 20.40 -12.34
CA ALA A 387 2.45 21.08 -13.46
C ALA A 387 2.54 20.24 -14.75
N GLY A 388 3.73 19.71 -15.07
CA GLY A 388 3.95 18.88 -16.25
C GLY A 388 3.19 17.55 -16.22
N VAL A 389 3.18 16.86 -15.08
CA VAL A 389 2.43 15.61 -14.89
C VAL A 389 0.93 15.85 -14.99
N MET A 390 0.39 16.90 -14.33
CA MET A 390 -1.04 17.22 -14.40
C MET A 390 -1.50 17.54 -15.82
N GLU A 391 -0.71 18.30 -16.58
CA GLU A 391 -1.02 18.65 -17.98
C GLU A 391 -1.01 17.40 -18.86
N THR A 392 0.09 16.64 -18.81
CA THR A 392 0.28 15.45 -19.65
C THR A 392 -0.75 14.36 -19.32
N ALA A 393 -0.97 14.09 -18.05
CA ALA A 393 -1.97 13.11 -17.62
C ALA A 393 -3.38 13.52 -18.03
N ARG A 394 -3.77 14.79 -17.81
CA ARG A 394 -5.11 15.28 -18.19
C ARG A 394 -5.37 15.12 -19.69
N ARG A 395 -4.39 15.45 -20.55
CA ARG A 395 -4.49 15.28 -21.99
C ARG A 395 -4.62 13.80 -22.37
N ALA A 396 -3.73 12.94 -21.87
CA ALA A 396 -3.73 11.52 -22.20
C ALA A 396 -5.01 10.81 -21.72
N ILE A 397 -5.50 11.15 -20.53
CA ILE A 397 -6.77 10.60 -20.02
C ILE A 397 -7.95 11.07 -20.88
N ALA A 398 -7.95 12.34 -21.32
CA ALA A 398 -9.00 12.85 -22.20
C ALA A 398 -9.01 12.15 -23.56
N GLU A 399 -7.84 11.89 -24.14
CA GLU A 399 -7.68 11.13 -25.40
C GLU A 399 -8.22 9.70 -25.24
N ALA A 400 -7.78 8.96 -24.21
CA ALA A 400 -8.24 7.60 -23.92
C ALA A 400 -9.75 7.52 -23.62
N CYS A 401 -10.33 8.58 -23.05
CA CYS A 401 -11.77 8.65 -22.76
C CYS A 401 -12.60 9.24 -23.93
N GLY A 402 -11.99 9.63 -25.04
CA GLY A 402 -12.68 10.27 -26.17
C GLY A 402 -13.38 11.57 -25.77
N SER A 403 -12.81 12.33 -24.82
CA SER A 403 -13.41 13.55 -24.25
C SER A 403 -12.49 14.77 -24.41
N ALA A 404 -13.03 15.96 -24.21
CA ALA A 404 -12.21 17.17 -24.14
C ALA A 404 -11.43 17.19 -22.79
N PRO A 405 -10.21 17.72 -22.76
CA PRO A 405 -9.42 17.78 -21.52
C PRO A 405 -10.00 18.73 -20.48
N ASN A 406 -10.88 19.63 -20.87
CA ASN A 406 -11.56 20.61 -20.01
C ASN A 406 -13.02 20.77 -20.38
N GLY A 407 -13.88 21.12 -19.43
CA GLY A 407 -15.29 21.37 -19.64
C GLY A 407 -16.21 20.25 -19.11
N PRO A 408 -17.51 20.31 -19.42
CA PRO A 408 -18.46 19.29 -18.98
C PRO A 408 -18.10 17.91 -19.54
N GLY A 409 -18.03 16.90 -18.66
CA GLY A 409 -17.66 15.52 -19.04
C GLY A 409 -16.16 15.28 -19.21
N SER A 410 -15.30 16.28 -18.95
CA SER A 410 -13.85 16.08 -18.97
C SER A 410 -13.42 15.18 -17.81
N PRO A 411 -12.28 14.45 -17.95
CA PRO A 411 -11.70 13.69 -16.85
C PRO A 411 -11.42 14.55 -15.63
N ARG A 412 -11.71 14.04 -14.46
CA ARG A 412 -11.27 14.64 -13.21
C ARG A 412 -9.94 14.04 -12.80
N LEU A 413 -8.96 14.91 -12.63
CA LEU A 413 -7.64 14.58 -12.11
C LEU A 413 -7.40 15.45 -10.90
N THR A 414 -7.21 14.83 -9.73
CA THR A 414 -6.95 15.51 -8.47
C THR A 414 -5.59 15.11 -7.91
N CYS A 415 -5.06 15.86 -6.96
CA CYS A 415 -3.79 15.57 -6.30
C CYS A 415 -3.88 15.77 -4.80
N ARG A 416 -3.26 14.86 -4.05
CA ARG A 416 -2.97 15.03 -2.63
C ARG A 416 -1.57 14.59 -2.29
N PHE A 417 -0.98 15.13 -1.23
CA PHE A 417 0.20 14.53 -0.61
C PHE A 417 -0.25 13.44 0.37
N THR A 418 0.06 12.18 0.05
CA THR A 418 -0.21 11.07 0.97
C THR A 418 0.86 10.97 2.05
N HIS A 419 2.09 11.30 1.69
CA HIS A 419 3.25 11.31 2.57
C HIS A 419 4.09 12.54 2.28
N VAL A 420 4.77 13.04 3.30
CA VAL A 420 5.70 14.16 3.18
C VAL A 420 6.96 13.86 3.97
N TYR A 421 8.09 14.18 3.38
CA TYR A 421 9.42 13.97 3.93
C TYR A 421 10.20 15.29 3.92
N PRO A 422 11.27 15.43 4.72
CA PRO A 422 12.11 16.62 4.68
C PRO A 422 12.69 16.94 3.30
N ASP A 423 12.91 15.92 2.46
CA ASP A 423 13.49 16.02 1.14
C ASP A 423 12.46 16.09 -0.02
N GLY A 424 11.19 15.71 0.21
CA GLY A 424 10.19 15.79 -0.84
C GLY A 424 8.80 15.27 -0.46
N PRO A 425 7.76 15.58 -1.25
CA PRO A 425 6.43 15.04 -1.10
C PRO A 425 6.27 13.72 -1.87
N ALA A 426 5.27 12.93 -1.48
CA ALA A 426 4.72 11.84 -2.26
C ALA A 426 3.33 12.23 -2.81
N PRO A 427 3.26 12.83 -4.02
CA PRO A 427 2.03 13.17 -4.67
C PRO A 427 1.26 11.91 -5.07
N TYR A 428 -0.04 11.93 -4.82
CA TYR A 428 -0.99 10.89 -5.14
C TYR A 428 -2.10 11.48 -5.99
N TYR A 429 -2.27 10.97 -7.18
CA TYR A 429 -3.22 11.47 -8.16
C TYR A 429 -4.41 10.51 -8.26
N THR A 430 -5.62 11.08 -8.25
CA THR A 430 -6.86 10.32 -8.45
C THR A 430 -7.45 10.67 -9.81
N VAL A 431 -7.76 9.65 -10.60
CA VAL A 431 -8.34 9.75 -11.94
C VAL A 431 -9.78 9.27 -11.89
N LEU A 432 -10.71 10.11 -12.35
CA LEU A 432 -12.10 9.74 -12.56
C LEU A 432 -12.52 10.16 -13.97
N CYS A 433 -12.91 9.21 -14.80
CA CYS A 433 -13.46 9.50 -16.13
C CYS A 433 -14.50 8.44 -16.54
N PRO A 434 -15.36 8.75 -17.51
CA PRO A 434 -16.27 7.75 -18.09
C PRO A 434 -15.48 6.57 -18.65
N ALA A 435 -15.89 5.35 -18.28
CA ALA A 435 -15.29 4.14 -18.85
C ALA A 435 -15.90 3.82 -20.22
N VAL A 436 -15.08 3.34 -21.14
CA VAL A 436 -15.54 2.85 -22.44
C VAL A 436 -16.09 1.44 -22.25
N ARG A 437 -17.40 1.31 -22.30
CA ARG A 437 -18.08 0.04 -22.06
C ARG A 437 -17.62 -1.05 -23.03
N GLY A 438 -17.07 -2.12 -22.48
CA GLY A 438 -16.50 -3.23 -23.26
C GLY A 438 -15.00 -3.11 -23.50
N GLY A 439 -14.42 -1.90 -23.41
CA GLY A 439 -13.01 -1.58 -23.57
C GLY A 439 -12.36 -0.98 -22.32
N GLU A 440 -12.90 -1.26 -21.12
CA GLU A 440 -12.43 -0.63 -19.87
C GLU A 440 -10.98 -1.00 -19.53
N VAL A 441 -10.56 -2.22 -19.84
CA VAL A 441 -9.19 -2.69 -19.54
C VAL A 441 -8.19 -2.03 -20.50
N GLU A 442 -8.50 -2.02 -21.79
CA GLU A 442 -7.67 -1.39 -22.82
C GLU A 442 -7.54 0.12 -22.56
N GLN A 443 -8.66 0.78 -22.24
CA GLN A 443 -8.65 2.21 -21.86
C GLN A 443 -7.77 2.46 -20.63
N TRP A 444 -7.85 1.57 -19.63
CA TRP A 444 -7.01 1.67 -18.45
C TRP A 444 -5.52 1.48 -18.77
N ASP A 445 -5.18 0.52 -19.64
CA ASP A 445 -3.81 0.28 -20.08
C ASP A 445 -3.22 1.53 -20.74
N GLU A 446 -3.97 2.19 -21.63
CA GLU A 446 -3.56 3.44 -22.29
C GLU A 446 -3.32 4.57 -21.26
N VAL A 447 -4.27 4.79 -20.35
CA VAL A 447 -4.14 5.80 -19.29
C VAL A 447 -2.94 5.50 -18.42
N LYS A 448 -2.79 4.25 -17.96
CA LYS A 448 -1.70 3.83 -17.05
C LYS A 448 -0.33 4.01 -17.71
N ALA A 449 -0.20 3.62 -18.97
CA ALA A 449 1.03 3.82 -19.73
C ALA A 449 1.38 5.30 -19.85
N ALA A 450 0.43 6.14 -20.24
CA ALA A 450 0.66 7.57 -20.44
C ALA A 450 1.05 8.30 -19.13
N VAL A 451 0.37 8.01 -18.02
CA VAL A 451 0.72 8.65 -16.73
C VAL A 451 2.06 8.15 -16.19
N SER A 452 2.38 6.87 -16.40
CA SER A 452 3.67 6.30 -16.00
C SER A 452 4.83 6.92 -16.79
N GLU A 453 4.65 7.14 -18.10
CA GLU A 453 5.63 7.86 -18.94
C GLU A 453 5.80 9.31 -18.47
N ALA A 454 4.70 10.01 -18.15
CA ALA A 454 4.76 11.38 -17.66
C ALA A 454 5.54 11.49 -16.34
N VAL A 455 5.27 10.58 -15.38
CA VAL A 455 5.95 10.54 -14.10
C VAL A 455 7.44 10.25 -14.26
N LEU A 456 7.80 9.19 -14.99
CA LEU A 456 9.19 8.79 -15.16
C LEU A 456 9.96 9.84 -15.99
N GLY A 457 9.38 10.35 -17.07
CA GLY A 457 9.99 11.38 -17.94
C GLY A 457 10.24 12.69 -17.20
N ALA A 458 9.41 13.05 -16.24
CA ALA A 458 9.62 14.21 -15.36
C ALA A 458 10.59 13.93 -14.19
N GLY A 459 11.10 12.68 -14.05
CA GLY A 459 12.09 12.27 -13.07
C GLY A 459 11.54 11.96 -11.68
N GLY A 460 10.23 11.66 -11.57
CA GLY A 460 9.63 11.03 -10.41
C GLY A 460 9.92 9.53 -10.36
N THR A 461 9.70 8.89 -9.21
CA THR A 461 9.72 7.43 -9.12
C THR A 461 8.42 6.85 -9.68
N ILE A 462 8.50 5.68 -10.33
CA ILE A 462 7.30 5.04 -10.90
C ILE A 462 6.25 4.70 -9.83
N THR A 463 6.66 4.46 -8.61
CA THR A 463 5.78 4.21 -7.47
C THR A 463 6.47 4.60 -6.17
N HIS A 464 5.70 5.04 -5.19
CA HIS A 464 6.15 5.34 -3.84
C HIS A 464 5.78 4.21 -2.86
N HIS A 465 4.53 3.67 -2.95
CA HIS A 465 4.04 2.66 -2.01
C HIS A 465 3.04 1.63 -2.57
N HIS A 466 2.67 1.73 -3.87
CA HIS A 466 1.80 0.72 -4.51
C HIS A 466 2.56 -0.54 -4.95
N ALA A 467 3.89 -0.55 -4.84
CA ALA A 467 4.78 -1.57 -5.35
C ALA A 467 4.94 -1.55 -6.89
N VAL A 468 5.81 -2.40 -7.40
CA VAL A 468 6.07 -2.50 -8.84
C VAL A 468 5.13 -3.50 -9.49
N GLY A 469 5.02 -4.70 -8.93
CA GLY A 469 4.23 -5.78 -9.48
C GLY A 469 4.60 -6.11 -10.92
N ARG A 470 3.56 -6.36 -11.72
CA ARG A 470 3.66 -6.54 -13.17
C ARG A 470 3.37 -5.25 -13.92
N ASP A 471 2.48 -4.42 -13.38
CA ASP A 471 1.93 -3.26 -14.09
C ASP A 471 2.89 -2.09 -14.16
N HIS A 472 3.74 -1.88 -13.15
CA HIS A 472 4.77 -0.84 -13.15
C HIS A 472 6.14 -1.31 -13.66
N ARG A 473 6.29 -2.60 -13.91
CA ARG A 473 7.58 -3.20 -14.26
C ARG A 473 8.28 -2.58 -15.47
N PRO A 474 7.60 -2.27 -16.61
CA PRO A 474 8.28 -1.68 -17.77
C PRO A 474 9.00 -0.36 -17.46
N TRP A 475 8.45 0.43 -16.56
CA TRP A 475 9.05 1.71 -16.13
C TRP A 475 10.07 1.51 -15.01
N TYR A 476 9.85 0.54 -14.10
CA TYR A 476 10.84 0.17 -13.09
C TYR A 476 12.13 -0.35 -13.73
N ASP A 477 12.05 -1.17 -14.77
CA ASP A 477 13.22 -1.67 -15.50
C ASP A 477 14.06 -0.55 -16.11
N ARG A 478 13.44 0.56 -16.49
CA ARG A 478 14.12 1.78 -16.97
C ARG A 478 14.66 2.67 -15.86
N GLN A 479 14.03 2.63 -14.68
CA GLN A 479 14.40 3.46 -13.52
C GLN A 479 15.58 2.88 -12.76
N ARG A 480 15.63 1.57 -12.60
CA ARG A 480 16.67 0.90 -11.80
C ARG A 480 18.02 0.88 -12.54
N PRO A 481 19.17 1.03 -11.83
CA PRO A 481 20.47 0.85 -12.43
C PRO A 481 20.70 -0.59 -12.91
N ASP A 482 21.33 -0.77 -14.09
CA ASP A 482 21.66 -2.10 -14.63
C ASP A 482 22.48 -2.98 -13.66
N PRO A 483 23.54 -2.46 -13.00
CA PRO A 483 24.29 -3.26 -12.03
C PRO A 483 23.46 -3.74 -10.85
N PHE A 484 22.48 -2.94 -10.41
CA PHE A 484 21.54 -3.36 -9.37
C PHE A 484 20.63 -4.49 -9.87
N ALA A 485 20.14 -4.40 -11.10
CA ALA A 485 19.32 -5.45 -11.71
C ALA A 485 20.07 -6.80 -11.77
N GLU A 486 21.35 -6.79 -12.15
CA GLU A 486 22.20 -7.98 -12.16
C GLU A 486 22.44 -8.54 -10.75
N GLY A 487 22.66 -7.66 -9.76
CA GLY A 487 22.79 -8.04 -8.36
C GLY A 487 21.51 -8.73 -7.85
N LEU A 488 20.35 -8.17 -8.19
CA LEU A 488 19.06 -8.74 -7.79
C LEU A 488 18.79 -10.12 -8.44
N ARG A 489 19.13 -10.26 -9.74
CA ARG A 489 19.05 -11.57 -10.42
C ARG A 489 20.01 -12.60 -9.79
N ALA A 490 21.21 -12.18 -9.42
CA ALA A 490 22.16 -13.07 -8.75
C ALA A 490 21.65 -13.53 -7.38
N ALA A 491 21.07 -12.60 -6.59
CA ALA A 491 20.43 -12.93 -5.32
C ALA A 491 19.26 -13.91 -5.51
N LYS A 492 18.38 -13.67 -6.49
CA LYS A 492 17.29 -14.56 -6.85
C LYS A 492 17.80 -15.98 -7.15
N ARG A 493 18.79 -16.11 -8.03
CA ARG A 493 19.38 -17.43 -8.37
C ARG A 493 20.00 -18.15 -7.16
N ALA A 494 20.54 -17.40 -6.20
CA ALA A 494 21.14 -17.99 -5.00
C ALA A 494 20.11 -18.57 -4.04
N VAL A 495 18.95 -17.93 -3.87
CA VAL A 495 17.91 -18.33 -2.90
C VAL A 495 16.78 -19.15 -3.54
N ASP A 496 16.62 -19.06 -4.85
CA ASP A 496 15.59 -19.74 -5.62
C ASP A 496 16.18 -20.20 -6.97
N PRO A 497 17.02 -21.25 -6.96
CA PRO A 497 17.70 -21.73 -8.17
C PRO A 497 16.76 -22.21 -9.28
N ALA A 498 15.58 -22.73 -8.92
CA ALA A 498 14.56 -23.17 -9.85
C ALA A 498 13.66 -22.05 -10.39
N GLY A 499 13.78 -20.84 -9.84
CA GLY A 499 13.02 -19.68 -10.29
C GLY A 499 11.52 -19.72 -9.99
N ILE A 500 11.08 -20.53 -9.03
CA ILE A 500 9.65 -20.77 -8.79
C ILE A 500 8.91 -19.61 -8.10
N LEU A 501 9.62 -18.78 -7.33
CA LEU A 501 9.00 -17.74 -6.51
C LEU A 501 8.54 -16.53 -7.34
N ASN A 502 7.25 -16.29 -7.33
CA ASN A 502 6.53 -15.15 -7.92
C ASN A 502 7.07 -14.69 -9.29
N PRO A 503 7.13 -15.58 -10.30
CA PRO A 503 7.76 -15.29 -11.58
C PRO A 503 7.06 -14.16 -12.32
N GLY A 504 7.85 -13.32 -13.01
CA GLY A 504 7.35 -12.17 -13.78
C GLY A 504 7.08 -10.90 -12.97
N VAL A 505 7.21 -10.94 -11.63
CA VAL A 505 7.21 -9.77 -10.75
C VAL A 505 8.66 -9.31 -10.56
N LEU A 506 8.95 -8.02 -10.67
CA LEU A 506 10.29 -7.40 -10.56
C LEU A 506 11.36 -7.93 -11.54
N LEU A 507 11.37 -9.21 -11.82
CA LEU A 507 12.33 -9.89 -12.72
C LEU A 507 11.58 -10.82 -13.68
N ASP A 508 12.23 -11.13 -14.82
CA ASP A 508 11.78 -12.22 -15.67
C ASP A 508 12.00 -13.58 -14.98
N PRO A 509 11.22 -14.58 -15.34
CA PRO A 509 11.39 -15.94 -14.86
C PRO A 509 12.77 -16.51 -15.13
#